data_99e1e35de9c7f4520c19b5ac38e5f513
#
_entry.id   99e1e35de9c7f4520c19b5ac38e5f513
#
_cell.length_a   1.000
_cell.length_b   1.000
_cell.length_c   1.000
_cell.angle_alpha   90.00
_cell.angle_beta   90.00
_cell.angle_gamma   90.00
#
_symmetry.space_group_name_H-M   'P 1'
#
loop_
_entity.id
_entity.type
_entity.pdbx_description
1 polymer ?
#
loop_
_entity_poly.entity_id
_entity_poly.type
_entity_poly.pdbx_seq_one_letter_code
_entity_poly.pdbx_strand_id
1 'polypeptide(L)'
;MDFGWTDEQLARRAAARDFAGRELADDALVERDHEGRFARELWERCARFGILGLSVPAEFGGAEIDLPTAMLVMEGLGEGCPDNGLAFALNAQLWTVQRPIVRFGSDAQKRRYLPGLCDGTLLGAHALTEPDAGSDAFSLTMRAERRGDGYVLNGTKCLVTLAPIADVVLVFASTNPTAGKWGVSAFVVERNTPGLRASAMQQKMGLRTVPLGELHFEDCVVPETARLGPEGAGVSIATHSLEVERCCILASQLGAMERQLQRSIEFARSRRQFGQAIGKFQSVSNRVADMKLRLETARLLLYKVAWLVERGEPAMMEAALLKLYLSEAFVESGLDAIRIHGGIGYLSETGVERDLRDAVGGVLYAGTSDIQRNIVSRLLGL
;
A
#
# COMPACT_ATOMS: atom_id res chain seq x y z
N MET A 1 -13.08 16.06 19.19
CA MET A 1 -12.28 15.76 17.99
C MET A 1 -11.98 17.10 17.35
N ASP A 2 -10.72 17.44 17.21
CA ASP A 2 -10.30 18.63 16.46
C ASP A 2 -10.08 18.21 15.01
N PHE A 3 -10.73 18.89 14.07
CA PHE A 3 -10.57 18.66 12.63
C PHE A 3 -9.52 19.59 12.00
N GLY A 4 -8.88 20.42 12.82
CA GLY A 4 -7.84 21.36 12.39
C GLY A 4 -6.50 20.66 12.21
N TRP A 5 -5.74 21.14 11.24
CA TRP A 5 -4.35 20.79 11.04
C TRP A 5 -3.46 21.97 11.39
N THR A 6 -2.28 21.71 11.91
CA THR A 6 -1.29 22.76 12.12
C THR A 6 -0.73 23.26 10.78
N ASP A 7 -0.21 24.50 10.75
CA ASP A 7 0.43 25.04 9.55
C ASP A 7 1.61 24.17 9.08
N GLU A 8 2.34 23.57 10.02
CA GLU A 8 3.44 22.65 9.70
C GLU A 8 2.93 21.39 8.98
N GLN A 9 1.85 20.76 9.45
CA GLN A 9 1.24 19.58 8.83
C GLN A 9 0.75 19.89 7.42
N LEU A 10 0.08 21.02 7.24
CA LEU A 10 -0.38 21.49 5.93
C LEU A 10 0.79 21.80 4.99
N ALA A 11 1.87 22.40 5.51
CA ALA A 11 3.08 22.65 4.73
C ALA A 11 3.76 21.34 4.27
N ARG A 12 3.82 20.32 5.13
CA ARG A 12 4.35 19.00 4.78
C ARG A 12 3.52 18.32 3.68
N ARG A 13 2.18 18.36 3.78
CA ARG A 13 1.28 17.87 2.72
C ARG A 13 1.52 18.59 1.38
N ALA A 14 1.57 19.93 1.43
CA ALA A 14 1.81 20.74 0.24
C ALA A 14 3.18 20.45 -0.39
N ALA A 15 4.23 20.35 0.44
CA ALA A 15 5.57 20.01 -0.03
C ALA A 15 5.62 18.62 -0.74
N ALA A 16 4.94 17.62 -0.20
CA ALA A 16 4.86 16.29 -0.80
C ALA A 16 4.11 16.33 -2.15
N ARG A 17 2.99 17.06 -2.23
CA ARG A 17 2.24 17.24 -3.47
C ARG A 17 3.09 17.94 -4.53
N ASP A 18 3.74 19.05 -4.16
CA ASP A 18 4.53 19.86 -5.09
C ASP A 18 5.80 19.12 -5.55
N PHE A 19 6.44 18.35 -4.64
CA PHE A 19 7.51 17.43 -4.99
C PHE A 19 7.03 16.39 -6.01
N ALA A 20 5.93 15.71 -5.73
CA ALA A 20 5.41 14.67 -6.60
C ALA A 20 5.02 15.20 -7.99
N GLY A 21 4.39 16.37 -8.06
CA GLY A 21 4.02 17.01 -9.32
C GLY A 21 5.22 17.43 -10.18
N ARG A 22 6.35 17.80 -9.55
CA ARG A 22 7.56 18.23 -10.30
C ARG A 22 8.51 17.08 -10.62
N GLU A 23 8.65 16.13 -9.70
CA GLU A 23 9.74 15.14 -9.76
C GLU A 23 9.27 13.74 -10.17
N LEU A 24 7.95 13.43 -10.04
CA LEU A 24 7.40 12.11 -10.30
C LEU A 24 6.43 12.06 -11.49
N ALA A 25 5.95 13.22 -11.96
CA ALA A 25 5.15 13.32 -13.17
C ALA A 25 6.07 13.46 -14.38
N ASP A 26 6.03 12.49 -15.28
CA ASP A 26 6.77 12.51 -16.55
C ASP A 26 5.98 11.88 -17.69
N ASP A 27 6.38 12.19 -18.94
CA ASP A 27 5.71 11.72 -20.17
C ASP A 27 5.91 10.20 -20.41
N ALA A 28 6.89 9.58 -19.76
CA ALA A 28 7.19 8.15 -19.92
C ALA A 28 6.24 7.23 -19.12
N LEU A 29 5.33 7.78 -18.30
CA LEU A 29 4.44 6.99 -17.48
C LEU A 29 3.51 6.07 -18.30
N VAL A 30 3.00 6.55 -19.45
CA VAL A 30 2.13 5.75 -20.33
C VAL A 30 2.88 4.52 -20.84
N GLU A 31 4.13 4.72 -21.29
CA GLU A 31 5.00 3.63 -21.75
C GLU A 31 5.34 2.66 -20.61
N ARG A 32 5.74 3.19 -19.44
CA ARG A 32 6.02 2.36 -18.25
C ARG A 32 4.82 1.53 -17.80
N ASP A 33 3.61 2.10 -17.80
CA ASP A 33 2.38 1.36 -17.50
C ASP A 33 2.13 0.24 -18.51
N HIS A 34 2.31 0.54 -19.80
CA HIS A 34 2.15 -0.45 -20.87
C HIS A 34 3.14 -1.61 -20.76
N GLU A 35 4.41 -1.31 -20.51
CA GLU A 35 5.48 -2.29 -20.35
C GLU A 35 5.47 -3.00 -18.98
N GLY A 36 4.80 -2.43 -17.99
CA GLY A 36 4.87 -2.89 -16.61
C GLY A 36 6.23 -2.59 -15.95
N ARG A 37 6.89 -1.51 -16.30
CA ARG A 37 8.26 -1.20 -15.89
C ARG A 37 8.29 -0.34 -14.63
N PHE A 38 9.04 -0.81 -13.62
CA PHE A 38 9.31 -0.07 -12.39
C PHE A 38 10.38 1.01 -12.62
N ALA A 39 10.11 2.23 -12.17
CA ALA A 39 11.02 3.35 -12.27
C ALA A 39 11.88 3.48 -11.00
N ARG A 40 13.04 2.80 -10.97
CA ARG A 40 13.97 2.84 -9.82
C ARG A 40 14.42 4.26 -9.50
N GLU A 41 14.64 5.09 -10.51
CA GLU A 41 15.05 6.48 -10.38
C GLU A 41 13.99 7.34 -9.67
N LEU A 42 12.70 7.09 -9.92
CA LEU A 42 11.61 7.79 -9.20
C LEU A 42 11.50 7.32 -7.74
N TRP A 43 11.72 6.04 -7.49
CA TRP A 43 11.84 5.49 -6.14
C TRP A 43 12.95 6.18 -5.34
N GLU A 44 14.13 6.32 -5.92
CA GLU A 44 15.26 6.99 -5.30
C GLU A 44 15.01 8.49 -5.05
N ARG A 45 14.26 9.17 -5.93
CA ARG A 45 13.80 10.54 -5.67
C ARG A 45 12.89 10.60 -4.45
N CYS A 46 11.94 9.67 -4.31
CA CYS A 46 11.07 9.57 -3.13
C CYS A 46 11.88 9.31 -1.85
N ALA A 47 12.89 8.46 -1.91
CA ALA A 47 13.79 8.20 -0.79
C ALA A 47 14.55 9.45 -0.37
N ARG A 48 15.16 10.18 -1.32
CA ARG A 48 15.87 11.45 -1.07
C ARG A 48 14.96 12.54 -0.50
N PHE A 49 13.69 12.56 -0.88
CA PHE A 49 12.70 13.47 -0.30
C PHE A 49 12.28 13.06 1.12
N GLY A 50 12.56 11.82 1.55
CA GLY A 50 12.28 11.32 2.88
C GLY A 50 10.97 10.53 3.01
N ILE A 51 10.30 10.20 1.91
CA ILE A 51 9.03 9.41 1.94
C ILE A 51 9.24 8.07 2.63
N LEU A 52 10.34 7.36 2.33
CA LEU A 52 10.60 6.03 2.86
C LEU A 52 10.99 6.01 4.35
N GLY A 53 11.25 7.17 4.96
CA GLY A 53 11.61 7.28 6.37
C GLY A 53 10.50 7.82 7.27
N LEU A 54 9.28 8.10 6.78
CA LEU A 54 8.25 8.86 7.49
C LEU A 54 8.03 8.44 8.95
N SER A 55 7.76 7.15 9.20
CA SER A 55 7.42 6.64 10.54
C SER A 55 8.52 5.81 11.19
N VAL A 56 9.73 5.84 10.65
CA VAL A 56 10.89 5.15 11.22
C VAL A 56 11.57 6.08 12.22
N PRO A 57 12.02 5.57 13.40
CA PRO A 57 12.75 6.38 14.36
C PRO A 57 14.01 7.02 13.79
N ALA A 58 14.33 8.21 14.25
CA ALA A 58 15.47 9.02 13.76
C ALA A 58 16.82 8.29 13.91
N GLU A 59 16.99 7.50 14.97
CA GLU A 59 18.21 6.69 15.20
C GLU A 59 18.47 5.64 14.10
N PHE A 60 17.47 5.28 13.30
CA PHE A 60 17.56 4.36 12.15
C PHE A 60 17.41 5.06 10.79
N GLY A 61 17.55 6.38 10.75
CA GLY A 61 17.52 7.18 9.51
C GLY A 61 16.13 7.64 9.08
N GLY A 62 15.12 7.52 9.93
CA GLY A 62 13.76 8.00 9.67
C GLY A 62 13.50 9.43 10.13
N ALA A 63 12.29 9.92 9.88
CA ALA A 63 11.83 11.25 10.26
C ALA A 63 10.96 11.26 11.53
N GLU A 64 10.59 10.07 12.04
CA GLU A 64 9.80 9.88 13.27
C GLU A 64 8.51 10.70 13.32
N ILE A 65 7.83 10.80 12.19
CA ILE A 65 6.59 11.59 12.04
C ILE A 65 5.42 10.78 12.59
N ASP A 66 4.50 11.45 13.30
CA ASP A 66 3.24 10.85 13.78
C ASP A 66 2.37 10.35 12.63
N LEU A 67 1.52 9.37 12.91
CA LEU A 67 0.75 8.70 11.88
C LEU A 67 -0.23 9.62 11.14
N PRO A 68 -1.00 10.51 11.79
CA PRO A 68 -1.85 11.47 11.09
C PRO A 68 -1.08 12.35 10.10
N THR A 69 0.09 12.85 10.51
CA THR A 69 0.95 13.67 9.64
C THR A 69 1.53 12.85 8.49
N ALA A 70 1.94 11.60 8.74
CA ALA A 70 2.39 10.69 7.68
C ALA A 70 1.28 10.43 6.65
N MET A 71 0.02 10.28 7.09
CA MET A 71 -1.13 10.14 6.17
C MET A 71 -1.35 11.39 5.32
N LEU A 72 -1.21 12.60 5.90
CA LEU A 72 -1.26 13.86 5.14
C LEU A 72 -0.17 13.93 4.07
N VAL A 73 1.05 13.55 4.39
CA VAL A 73 2.17 13.51 3.44
C VAL A 73 1.87 12.53 2.30
N MET A 74 1.37 11.33 2.61
CA MET A 74 1.03 10.32 1.60
C MET A 74 -0.19 10.72 0.77
N GLU A 75 -1.18 11.42 1.33
CA GLU A 75 -2.28 12.02 0.58
C GLU A 75 -1.73 13.07 -0.41
N GLY A 76 -0.87 14.00 0.06
CA GLY A 76 -0.23 14.98 -0.81
C GLY A 76 0.60 14.34 -1.92
N LEU A 77 1.37 13.29 -1.60
CA LEU A 77 2.12 12.52 -2.59
C LEU A 77 1.18 11.94 -3.68
N GLY A 78 0.07 11.30 -3.28
CA GLY A 78 -0.91 10.72 -4.21
C GLY A 78 -1.64 11.76 -5.05
N GLU A 79 -1.85 12.97 -4.53
CA GLU A 79 -2.43 14.09 -5.27
C GLU A 79 -1.48 14.57 -6.39
N GLY A 80 -0.18 14.68 -6.12
CA GLY A 80 0.81 15.12 -7.09
C GLY A 80 1.36 14.03 -8.02
N CYS A 81 1.38 12.75 -7.58
CA CYS A 81 1.98 11.64 -8.32
C CYS A 81 0.95 10.95 -9.23
N PRO A 82 1.10 10.99 -10.56
CA PRO A 82 0.20 10.30 -11.48
C PRO A 82 0.43 8.78 -11.55
N ASP A 83 1.56 8.29 -11.02
CA ASP A 83 1.91 6.87 -10.96
C ASP A 83 1.41 6.24 -9.65
N ASN A 84 0.18 5.71 -9.67
CA ASN A 84 -0.40 5.04 -8.51
C ASN A 84 0.36 3.75 -8.13
N GLY A 85 1.03 3.10 -9.09
CA GLY A 85 1.86 1.92 -8.82
C GLY A 85 3.08 2.25 -7.98
N LEU A 86 3.80 3.34 -8.31
CA LEU A 86 4.90 3.85 -7.49
C LEU A 86 4.42 4.23 -6.09
N ALA A 87 3.33 5.00 -6.00
CA ALA A 87 2.76 5.39 -4.71
C ALA A 87 2.34 4.17 -3.86
N PHE A 88 1.78 3.13 -4.50
CA PHE A 88 1.45 1.87 -3.85
C PHE A 88 2.69 1.12 -3.36
N ALA A 89 3.77 1.06 -4.16
CA ALA A 89 5.02 0.42 -3.77
C ALA A 89 5.64 1.05 -2.52
N LEU A 90 5.65 2.40 -2.46
CA LEU A 90 6.11 3.16 -1.29
C LEU A 90 5.30 2.81 -0.03
N ASN A 91 3.97 2.81 -0.14
CA ASN A 91 3.09 2.41 0.97
C ASN A 91 3.32 0.95 1.38
N ALA A 92 3.47 0.03 0.42
CA ALA A 92 3.71 -1.38 0.72
C ALA A 92 4.99 -1.54 1.56
N GLN A 93 6.12 -0.93 1.17
CA GLN A 93 7.35 -1.02 1.96
C GLN A 93 7.21 -0.38 3.34
N LEU A 94 6.67 0.84 3.42
CA LEU A 94 6.52 1.57 4.68
C LEU A 94 5.72 0.78 5.73
N TRP A 95 4.54 0.33 5.33
CA TRP A 95 3.54 -0.15 6.29
C TRP A 95 3.59 -1.65 6.50
N THR A 96 4.03 -2.43 5.50
CA THR A 96 4.03 -3.90 5.59
C THR A 96 5.40 -4.51 5.89
N VAL A 97 6.50 -3.76 5.69
CA VAL A 97 7.86 -4.23 5.94
C VAL A 97 8.55 -3.44 7.05
N GLN A 98 8.69 -2.12 6.89
CA GLN A 98 9.42 -1.31 7.85
C GLN A 98 8.72 -1.25 9.21
N ARG A 99 7.42 -1.00 9.25
CA ARG A 99 6.67 -0.91 10.50
C ARG A 99 6.74 -2.19 11.35
N PRO A 100 6.56 -3.41 10.81
CA PRO A 100 6.83 -4.64 11.56
C PRO A 100 8.27 -4.74 12.09
N ILE A 101 9.28 -4.36 11.31
CA ILE A 101 10.67 -4.36 11.77
C ILE A 101 10.88 -3.35 12.91
N VAL A 102 10.33 -2.14 12.80
CA VAL A 102 10.36 -1.12 13.87
C VAL A 102 9.73 -1.68 15.15
N ARG A 103 8.59 -2.35 15.04
CA ARG A 103 7.79 -2.77 16.21
C ARG A 103 8.30 -4.05 16.86
N PHE A 104 8.71 -5.03 16.06
CA PHE A 104 8.99 -6.40 16.52
C PHE A 104 10.44 -6.84 16.29
N GLY A 105 11.21 -6.08 15.53
CA GLY A 105 12.62 -6.40 15.25
C GLY A 105 13.50 -6.23 16.47
N SER A 106 14.54 -7.06 16.55
CA SER A 106 15.66 -6.83 17.46
C SER A 106 16.43 -5.57 17.06
N ASP A 107 17.20 -4.98 17.98
CA ASP A 107 18.03 -3.82 17.67
C ASP A 107 19.03 -4.12 16.53
N ALA A 108 19.54 -5.34 16.46
CA ALA A 108 20.42 -5.79 15.37
C ALA A 108 19.69 -5.78 14.01
N GLN A 109 18.44 -6.27 13.96
CA GLN A 109 17.63 -6.24 12.74
C GLN A 109 17.27 -4.81 12.33
N LYS A 110 16.87 -3.96 13.28
CA LYS A 110 16.57 -2.55 13.01
C LYS A 110 17.77 -1.82 12.41
N ARG A 111 18.97 -1.94 13.05
CA ARG A 111 20.20 -1.33 12.54
C ARG A 111 20.66 -1.88 11.20
N ARG A 112 20.37 -3.15 10.91
CA ARG A 112 20.75 -3.80 9.66
C ARG A 112 19.86 -3.35 8.48
N TYR A 113 18.55 -3.26 8.67
CA TYR A 113 17.62 -3.13 7.56
C TYR A 113 17.01 -1.74 7.41
N LEU A 114 16.67 -1.06 8.53
CA LEU A 114 15.91 0.19 8.45
C LEU A 114 16.65 1.32 7.73
N PRO A 115 17.96 1.55 7.94
CA PRO A 115 18.65 2.62 7.20
C PRO A 115 18.56 2.47 5.68
N GLY A 116 18.86 1.25 5.17
CA GLY A 116 18.80 0.98 3.72
C GLY A 116 17.36 0.97 3.15
N LEU A 117 16.36 0.62 3.98
CA LEU A 117 14.95 0.75 3.59
C LEU A 117 14.50 2.21 3.58
N CYS A 118 15.02 3.08 4.45
CA CYS A 118 14.71 4.51 4.48
C CYS A 118 15.37 5.31 3.36
N ASP A 119 16.64 5.03 3.07
CA ASP A 119 17.38 5.72 2.00
C ASP A 119 17.10 5.14 0.60
N GLY A 120 16.29 4.06 0.52
CA GLY A 120 15.84 3.43 -0.71
C GLY A 120 16.88 2.53 -1.39
N THR A 121 18.04 2.28 -0.76
CA THR A 121 19.05 1.33 -1.28
C THR A 121 18.54 -0.10 -1.20
N LEU A 122 17.72 -0.42 -0.18
CA LEU A 122 17.03 -1.70 -0.04
C LEU A 122 15.54 -1.55 -0.42
N LEU A 123 15.05 -2.53 -1.18
CA LEU A 123 13.62 -2.74 -1.40
C LEU A 123 13.13 -3.91 -0.54
N GLY A 124 12.02 -3.67 0.17
CA GLY A 124 11.38 -4.66 1.01
C GLY A 124 10.10 -5.22 0.40
N ALA A 125 9.88 -6.53 0.51
CA ALA A 125 8.65 -7.19 0.13
C ALA A 125 7.99 -7.90 1.33
N HIS A 126 6.65 -7.95 1.34
CA HIS A 126 5.86 -8.66 2.36
C HIS A 126 5.21 -9.90 1.76
N ALA A 127 5.56 -11.07 2.26
CA ALA A 127 5.20 -12.36 1.69
C ALA A 127 4.36 -13.21 2.67
N LEU A 128 3.03 -13.00 2.65
CA LEU A 128 2.06 -13.73 3.46
C LEU A 128 1.29 -14.76 2.63
N THR A 129 0.72 -14.32 1.51
CA THR A 129 -0.21 -15.07 0.65
C THR A 129 0.43 -16.28 0.00
N GLU A 130 -0.27 -17.40 -0.03
CA GLU A 130 0.10 -18.64 -0.73
C GLU A 130 -0.94 -19.00 -1.80
N PRO A 131 -0.62 -19.90 -2.76
CA PRO A 131 -1.57 -20.31 -3.78
C PRO A 131 -2.93 -20.77 -3.22
N ASP A 132 -2.92 -21.49 -2.10
CA ASP A 132 -4.13 -22.02 -1.45
C ASP A 132 -4.56 -21.28 -0.18
N ALA A 133 -3.87 -20.18 0.18
CA ALA A 133 -4.15 -19.38 1.38
C ALA A 133 -4.11 -17.88 1.08
N GLY A 134 -5.21 -17.35 0.53
CA GLY A 134 -5.40 -15.94 0.23
C GLY A 134 -6.20 -15.22 1.32
N SER A 135 -7.53 -15.23 1.25
CA SER A 135 -8.41 -14.63 2.28
C SER A 135 -8.32 -15.33 3.63
N ASP A 136 -8.08 -16.63 3.65
CA ASP A 136 -7.71 -17.42 4.83
C ASP A 136 -6.18 -17.41 5.01
N ALA A 137 -5.64 -16.24 5.29
CA ALA A 137 -4.21 -15.95 5.24
C ALA A 137 -3.36 -16.74 6.24
N PHE A 138 -3.99 -17.31 7.28
CA PHE A 138 -3.29 -18.07 8.32
C PHE A 138 -3.42 -19.60 8.20
N SER A 139 -4.12 -20.09 7.18
CA SER A 139 -4.12 -21.50 6.77
C SER A 139 -2.96 -21.83 5.83
N LEU A 140 -1.83 -21.14 6.04
CA LEU A 140 -0.62 -21.28 5.22
C LEU A 140 0.03 -22.66 5.39
N THR A 141 0.65 -23.12 4.31
CA THR A 141 1.30 -24.44 4.22
C THR A 141 2.82 -24.39 4.23
N MET A 142 3.40 -23.21 3.96
CA MET A 142 4.86 -22.98 4.01
C MET A 142 5.41 -23.36 5.37
N ARG A 143 6.50 -24.11 5.40
CA ARG A 143 7.16 -24.62 6.60
C ARG A 143 8.44 -23.86 6.91
N ALA A 144 8.72 -23.73 8.21
CA ALA A 144 9.99 -23.30 8.76
C ALA A 144 10.44 -24.33 9.81
N GLU A 145 11.15 -25.34 9.37
CA GLU A 145 11.60 -26.43 10.25
C GLU A 145 12.87 -26.02 11.00
N ARG A 146 12.89 -26.19 12.32
CA ARG A 146 14.08 -25.89 13.10
C ARG A 146 15.20 -26.89 12.77
N ARG A 147 16.37 -26.39 12.44
CA ARG A 147 17.56 -27.19 12.17
C ARG A 147 18.79 -26.53 12.79
N GLY A 148 19.33 -27.16 13.84
CA GLY A 148 20.43 -26.58 14.63
C GLY A 148 20.06 -25.25 15.26
N ASP A 149 20.82 -24.21 14.96
CA ASP A 149 20.65 -22.84 15.44
C ASP A 149 19.84 -21.94 14.49
N GLY A 150 19.09 -22.55 13.55
CA GLY A 150 18.31 -21.82 12.56
C GLY A 150 17.07 -22.56 12.09
N TYR A 151 16.59 -22.17 10.92
CA TYR A 151 15.40 -22.74 10.28
C TYR A 151 15.67 -23.07 8.81
N VAL A 152 14.96 -24.07 8.29
CA VAL A 152 14.88 -24.38 6.86
C VAL A 152 13.49 -24.04 6.37
N LEU A 153 13.40 -23.08 5.46
CA LEU A 153 12.15 -22.63 4.89
C LEU A 153 11.86 -23.37 3.58
N ASN A 154 10.64 -23.92 3.47
CA ASN A 154 10.15 -24.61 2.28
C ASN A 154 8.72 -24.20 1.97
N GLY A 155 8.46 -23.76 0.73
CA GLY A 155 7.13 -23.37 0.25
C GLY A 155 7.16 -22.25 -0.78
N THR A 156 5.96 -21.80 -1.18
CA THR A 156 5.79 -20.75 -2.19
C THR A 156 4.88 -19.65 -1.68
N LYS A 157 5.29 -18.40 -1.88
CA LYS A 157 4.48 -17.22 -1.68
C LYS A 157 4.10 -16.60 -3.03
N CYS A 158 2.86 -16.18 -3.19
CA CYS A 158 2.35 -15.62 -4.43
C CYS A 158 1.75 -14.22 -4.22
N LEU A 159 1.51 -13.50 -5.31
CA LEU A 159 0.96 -12.13 -5.33
C LEU A 159 1.78 -11.17 -4.45
N VAL A 160 3.09 -11.36 -4.40
CA VAL A 160 3.99 -10.57 -3.57
C VAL A 160 4.44 -9.32 -4.31
N THR A 161 4.03 -8.15 -3.81
CA THR A 161 4.45 -6.85 -4.32
C THR A 161 5.96 -6.69 -4.14
N LEU A 162 6.65 -6.18 -5.18
CA LEU A 162 8.10 -6.00 -5.27
C LEU A 162 8.92 -7.31 -5.29
N ALA A 163 8.33 -8.51 -5.18
CA ALA A 163 9.07 -9.79 -5.14
C ALA A 163 10.18 -9.92 -6.19
N PRO A 164 9.95 -9.57 -7.48
CA PRO A 164 10.99 -9.71 -8.50
C PRO A 164 12.27 -8.89 -8.25
N ILE A 165 12.17 -7.81 -7.48
CA ILE A 165 13.26 -6.83 -7.29
C ILE A 165 13.59 -6.56 -5.81
N ALA A 166 12.91 -7.21 -4.86
CA ALA A 166 13.14 -7.00 -3.43
C ALA A 166 14.53 -7.50 -3.00
N ASP A 167 15.19 -6.74 -2.14
CA ASP A 167 16.44 -7.11 -1.48
C ASP A 167 16.21 -7.85 -0.18
N VAL A 168 15.07 -7.53 0.49
CA VAL A 168 14.68 -8.09 1.79
C VAL A 168 13.21 -8.49 1.74
N VAL A 169 12.89 -9.68 2.28
CA VAL A 169 11.54 -10.24 2.32
C VAL A 169 11.12 -10.49 3.76
N LEU A 170 10.02 -9.89 4.20
CA LEU A 170 9.32 -10.29 5.41
C LEU A 170 8.36 -11.43 5.05
N VAL A 171 8.68 -12.66 5.47
CA VAL A 171 7.92 -13.87 5.12
C VAL A 171 7.35 -14.54 6.36
N PHE A 172 6.15 -15.14 6.22
CA PHE A 172 5.44 -15.89 7.25
C PHE A 172 5.42 -17.38 6.90
N ALA A 173 5.82 -18.22 7.86
CA ALA A 173 5.86 -19.67 7.70
C ALA A 173 5.49 -20.37 9.01
N SER A 174 4.99 -21.60 8.91
CA SER A 174 4.63 -22.42 10.07
C SER A 174 5.87 -23.07 10.69
N THR A 175 6.18 -22.71 11.93
CA THR A 175 7.21 -23.37 12.74
C THR A 175 6.64 -24.52 13.56
N ASN A 176 5.31 -24.53 13.79
CA ASN A 176 4.60 -25.60 14.49
C ASN A 176 3.23 -25.86 13.86
N PRO A 177 3.12 -26.81 12.89
CA PRO A 177 1.85 -27.10 12.22
C PRO A 177 0.72 -27.54 13.12
N THR A 178 1.05 -28.23 14.24
CA THR A 178 0.03 -28.76 15.17
C THR A 178 -0.66 -27.66 15.97
N ALA A 179 -0.03 -26.49 16.11
CA ALA A 179 -0.62 -25.31 16.75
C ALA A 179 -1.51 -24.47 15.80
N GLY A 180 -1.69 -24.90 14.55
CA GLY A 180 -2.46 -24.18 13.52
C GLY A 180 -1.93 -22.76 13.34
N LYS A 181 -2.83 -21.77 13.30
CA LYS A 181 -2.43 -20.35 13.11
C LYS A 181 -1.46 -19.83 14.17
N TRP A 182 -1.48 -20.37 15.40
CA TRP A 182 -0.58 -19.98 16.48
C TRP A 182 0.82 -20.58 16.37
N GLY A 183 1.04 -21.46 15.38
CA GLY A 183 2.36 -21.99 15.02
C GLY A 183 3.05 -21.21 13.90
N VAL A 184 2.48 -20.07 13.46
CA VAL A 184 3.09 -19.22 12.42
C VAL A 184 4.12 -18.28 13.03
N SER A 185 5.28 -18.17 12.39
CA SER A 185 6.36 -17.24 12.73
C SER A 185 6.68 -16.34 11.55
N ALA A 186 7.30 -15.20 11.80
CA ALA A 186 7.74 -14.24 10.79
C ALA A 186 9.28 -14.25 10.68
N PHE A 187 9.80 -14.09 9.46
CA PHE A 187 11.24 -14.07 9.18
C PHE A 187 11.59 -12.94 8.24
N VAL A 188 12.74 -12.30 8.46
CA VAL A 188 13.34 -11.34 7.52
C VAL A 188 14.42 -12.08 6.76
N VAL A 189 14.22 -12.30 5.45
CA VAL A 189 15.08 -13.09 4.60
C VAL A 189 15.68 -12.21 3.50
N GLU A 190 16.99 -12.25 3.33
CA GLU A 190 17.67 -11.49 2.28
C GLU A 190 17.59 -12.22 0.94
N ARG A 191 17.50 -11.43 -0.15
CA ARG A 191 17.38 -11.91 -1.52
C ARG A 191 18.38 -13.00 -1.91
N ASN A 192 19.63 -12.84 -1.46
CA ASN A 192 20.74 -13.71 -1.83
C ASN A 192 20.85 -14.96 -0.96
N THR A 193 19.86 -15.22 -0.07
CA THR A 193 19.84 -16.44 0.74
C THR A 193 19.70 -17.65 -0.18
N PRO A 194 20.62 -18.64 -0.11
CA PRO A 194 20.52 -19.86 -0.90
C PRO A 194 19.17 -20.55 -0.71
N GLY A 195 18.54 -20.99 -1.81
CA GLY A 195 17.21 -21.60 -1.78
C GLY A 195 16.07 -20.61 -1.94
N LEU A 196 16.31 -19.29 -1.92
CA LEU A 196 15.28 -18.27 -2.24
C LEU A 196 15.37 -17.89 -3.72
N ARG A 197 14.26 -18.02 -4.45
CA ARG A 197 14.12 -17.56 -5.84
C ARG A 197 12.85 -16.75 -6.01
N ALA A 198 12.90 -15.69 -6.81
CA ALA A 198 11.71 -14.96 -7.23
C ALA A 198 11.36 -15.31 -8.68
N SER A 199 10.07 -15.35 -9.00
CA SER A 199 9.57 -15.49 -10.36
C SER A 199 9.86 -14.24 -11.21
N ALA A 200 9.64 -14.35 -12.51
CA ALA A 200 9.45 -13.20 -13.39
C ALA A 200 8.21 -12.40 -12.94
N MET A 201 8.16 -11.12 -13.36
CA MET A 201 7.03 -10.25 -13.06
C MET A 201 5.74 -10.74 -13.73
N GLN A 202 4.66 -10.74 -12.95
CA GLN A 202 3.32 -11.10 -13.43
C GLN A 202 2.61 -9.89 -14.05
N GLN A 203 1.89 -10.14 -15.15
CA GLN A 203 1.04 -9.15 -15.82
C GLN A 203 -0.20 -8.85 -14.97
N LYS A 204 -0.61 -7.57 -14.89
CA LYS A 204 -1.73 -7.12 -14.06
C LYS A 204 -2.66 -6.19 -14.83
N MET A 205 -3.89 -6.08 -14.37
CA MET A 205 -4.88 -5.12 -14.87
C MET A 205 -4.44 -3.66 -14.61
N GLY A 206 -4.10 -3.35 -13.37
CA GLY A 206 -3.69 -2.03 -12.90
C GLY A 206 -2.43 -2.11 -12.02
N LEU A 207 -1.97 -0.94 -11.52
CA LEU A 207 -0.73 -0.80 -10.77
C LEU A 207 0.45 -1.46 -11.50
N ARG A 208 0.48 -1.33 -12.83
CA ARG A 208 1.40 -2.10 -13.68
C ARG A 208 2.85 -1.74 -13.48
N THR A 209 3.13 -0.51 -13.07
CA THR A 209 4.48 0.01 -12.82
C THR A 209 5.13 -0.57 -11.55
N VAL A 210 4.36 -1.21 -10.65
CA VAL A 210 4.93 -1.93 -9.51
C VAL A 210 5.04 -3.42 -9.82
N PRO A 211 6.23 -4.05 -9.68
CA PRO A 211 6.40 -5.48 -9.91
C PRO A 211 5.60 -6.32 -8.91
N LEU A 212 5.00 -7.40 -9.41
CA LEU A 212 4.32 -8.43 -8.63
C LEU A 212 4.85 -9.78 -9.06
N GLY A 213 5.08 -10.69 -8.13
CA GLY A 213 5.60 -12.02 -8.47
C GLY A 213 5.42 -13.03 -7.35
N GLU A 214 6.07 -14.17 -7.53
CA GLU A 214 6.14 -15.26 -6.56
C GLU A 214 7.52 -15.35 -5.94
N LEU A 215 7.58 -15.92 -4.75
CA LEU A 215 8.81 -16.27 -4.04
C LEU A 215 8.78 -17.76 -3.71
N HIS A 216 9.79 -18.48 -4.18
CA HIS A 216 9.96 -19.91 -3.97
C HIS A 216 11.10 -20.14 -2.99
N PHE A 217 10.83 -20.91 -1.94
CA PHE A 217 11.77 -21.29 -0.91
C PHE A 217 12.00 -22.80 -1.00
N GLU A 218 13.21 -23.24 -1.33
CA GLU A 218 13.62 -24.64 -1.44
C GLU A 218 14.86 -24.85 -0.60
N ASP A 219 14.71 -25.58 0.52
CA ASP A 219 15.77 -25.79 1.51
C ASP A 219 16.50 -24.49 1.90
N CYS A 220 15.73 -23.40 1.99
CA CYS A 220 16.26 -22.08 2.26
C CYS A 220 16.63 -21.97 3.74
N VAL A 221 17.94 -22.07 4.03
CA VAL A 221 18.47 -22.05 5.40
C VAL A 221 18.63 -20.61 5.88
N VAL A 222 18.02 -20.29 7.02
CA VAL A 222 18.14 -18.98 7.67
C VAL A 222 18.55 -19.15 9.14
N PRO A 223 19.38 -18.25 9.69
CA PRO A 223 19.75 -18.29 11.10
C PRO A 223 18.56 -17.93 11.99
N GLU A 224 18.61 -18.31 13.28
CA GLU A 224 17.56 -17.91 14.24
C GLU A 224 17.38 -16.39 14.33
N THR A 225 18.44 -15.63 14.10
CA THR A 225 18.41 -14.16 14.06
C THR A 225 17.61 -13.56 12.89
N ALA A 226 17.24 -14.36 11.89
CA ALA A 226 16.32 -13.95 10.83
C ALA A 226 14.87 -13.89 11.31
N ARG A 227 14.52 -14.60 12.40
CA ARG A 227 13.15 -14.58 12.94
C ARG A 227 12.81 -13.20 13.51
N LEU A 228 11.68 -12.66 13.08
CA LEU A 228 11.14 -11.40 13.58
C LEU A 228 10.22 -11.69 14.78
N GLY A 229 10.58 -11.19 15.95
CA GLY A 229 9.83 -11.41 17.17
C GLY A 229 9.89 -12.85 17.70
N PRO A 230 9.04 -13.21 18.71
CA PRO A 230 8.98 -14.55 19.28
C PRO A 230 8.50 -15.60 18.27
N GLU A 231 8.92 -16.86 18.48
CA GLU A 231 8.37 -17.99 17.71
C GLU A 231 6.86 -18.16 18.00
N GLY A 232 6.08 -18.41 16.95
CA GLY A 232 4.61 -18.49 17.04
C GLY A 232 3.90 -17.13 17.05
N ALA A 233 4.63 -15.99 17.03
CA ALA A 233 4.03 -14.66 17.06
C ALA A 233 3.59 -14.15 15.67
N GLY A 234 3.73 -14.94 14.61
CA GLY A 234 3.46 -14.49 13.24
C GLY A 234 2.06 -13.95 13.03
N VAL A 235 1.03 -14.57 13.62
CA VAL A 235 -0.36 -14.07 13.56
C VAL A 235 -0.49 -12.70 14.23
N SER A 236 0.12 -12.53 15.40
CA SER A 236 0.07 -11.26 16.14
C SER A 236 0.80 -10.15 15.38
N ILE A 237 1.96 -10.47 14.78
CA ILE A 237 2.74 -9.54 13.94
C ILE A 237 1.95 -9.15 12.70
N ALA A 238 1.40 -10.13 11.98
CA ALA A 238 0.60 -9.87 10.78
C ALA A 238 -0.69 -9.11 11.09
N THR A 239 -1.42 -9.47 12.16
CA THR A 239 -2.68 -8.80 12.54
C THR A 239 -2.44 -7.34 12.91
N HIS A 240 -1.42 -7.07 13.73
CA HIS A 240 -1.03 -5.70 14.07
C HIS A 240 -0.62 -4.89 12.84
N SER A 241 0.14 -5.51 11.93
CA SER A 241 0.54 -4.87 10.67
C SER A 241 -0.66 -4.61 9.78
N LEU A 242 -1.57 -5.58 9.62
CA LEU A 242 -2.77 -5.46 8.79
C LEU A 242 -3.74 -4.38 9.30
N GLU A 243 -3.85 -4.13 10.61
CA GLU A 243 -4.71 -3.07 11.15
C GLU A 243 -4.21 -1.69 10.70
N VAL A 244 -2.91 -1.44 10.82
CA VAL A 244 -2.27 -0.20 10.36
C VAL A 244 -2.20 -0.15 8.82
N GLU A 245 -1.84 -1.26 8.18
CA GLU A 245 -1.74 -1.37 6.73
C GLU A 245 -3.05 -1.02 6.02
N ARG A 246 -4.20 -1.56 6.49
CA ARG A 246 -5.53 -1.28 5.91
C ARG A 246 -5.85 0.20 5.85
N CYS A 247 -5.35 0.97 6.81
CA CYS A 247 -5.49 2.42 6.83
C CYS A 247 -4.45 3.07 5.89
N CYS A 248 -3.19 2.82 6.16
CA CYS A 248 -2.08 3.62 5.64
C CYS A 248 -1.81 3.38 4.16
N ILE A 249 -2.01 2.15 3.66
CA ILE A 249 -1.78 1.82 2.25
C ILE A 249 -2.72 2.58 1.30
N LEU A 250 -3.84 3.06 1.83
CA LEU A 250 -4.86 3.79 1.07
C LEU A 250 -4.64 5.33 1.08
N ALA A 251 -3.73 5.84 1.88
CA ALA A 251 -3.56 7.30 2.01
C ALA A 251 -3.23 7.98 0.68
N SER A 252 -2.36 7.39 -0.13
CA SER A 252 -2.06 7.93 -1.47
C SER A 252 -3.23 7.79 -2.46
N GLN A 253 -4.12 6.81 -2.27
CA GLN A 253 -5.33 6.69 -3.10
C GLN A 253 -6.31 7.84 -2.83
N LEU A 254 -6.39 8.33 -1.59
CA LEU A 254 -7.18 9.52 -1.27
C LEU A 254 -6.68 10.74 -2.08
N GLY A 255 -5.36 10.93 -2.15
CA GLY A 255 -4.75 11.95 -3.01
C GLY A 255 -5.04 11.75 -4.50
N ALA A 256 -5.00 10.50 -4.97
CA ALA A 256 -5.36 10.16 -6.35
C ALA A 256 -6.82 10.49 -6.66
N MET A 257 -7.75 10.25 -5.71
CA MET A 257 -9.16 10.66 -5.83
C MET A 257 -9.32 12.19 -5.92
N GLU A 258 -8.55 12.96 -5.15
CA GLU A 258 -8.53 14.44 -5.25
C GLU A 258 -8.05 14.87 -6.63
N ARG A 259 -6.92 14.35 -7.13
CA ARG A 259 -6.41 14.61 -8.48
C ARG A 259 -7.44 14.28 -9.56
N GLN A 260 -8.08 13.11 -9.46
CA GLN A 260 -9.09 12.65 -10.40
C GLN A 260 -10.34 13.57 -10.42
N LEU A 261 -10.77 14.04 -9.24
CA LEU A 261 -11.87 15.00 -9.11
C LEU A 261 -11.50 16.34 -9.75
N GLN A 262 -10.32 16.90 -9.46
CA GLN A 262 -9.89 18.19 -10.04
C GLN A 262 -9.83 18.12 -11.57
N ARG A 263 -9.23 17.07 -12.14
CA ARG A 263 -9.19 16.85 -13.60
C ARG A 263 -10.61 16.78 -14.20
N SER A 264 -11.53 16.10 -13.52
CA SER A 264 -12.91 15.99 -13.96
C SER A 264 -13.64 17.34 -13.93
N ILE A 265 -13.39 18.15 -12.89
CA ILE A 265 -13.93 19.52 -12.78
C ILE A 265 -13.39 20.41 -13.92
N GLU A 266 -12.08 20.40 -14.17
CA GLU A 266 -11.44 21.19 -15.23
C GLU A 266 -11.97 20.80 -16.60
N PHE A 267 -12.09 19.49 -16.87
CA PHE A 267 -12.67 19.01 -18.13
C PHE A 267 -14.14 19.41 -18.27
N ALA A 268 -14.95 19.27 -17.22
CA ALA A 268 -16.36 19.64 -17.24
C ALA A 268 -16.60 21.16 -17.45
N ARG A 269 -15.64 22.00 -17.01
CA ARG A 269 -15.67 23.46 -17.24
C ARG A 269 -15.24 23.86 -18.64
N SER A 270 -14.26 23.18 -19.21
CA SER A 270 -13.65 23.54 -20.49
C SER A 270 -14.36 22.91 -21.69
N ARG A 271 -14.80 21.65 -21.58
CA ARG A 271 -15.46 20.91 -22.66
C ARG A 271 -16.84 21.46 -22.93
N ARG A 272 -17.13 21.81 -24.17
CA ARG A 272 -18.45 22.33 -24.60
C ARG A 272 -19.16 21.34 -25.52
N GLN A 273 -20.46 21.12 -25.26
CA GLN A 273 -21.38 20.40 -26.13
C GLN A 273 -22.77 21.05 -26.02
N PHE A 274 -23.56 20.92 -27.07
CA PHE A 274 -24.91 21.54 -27.10
C PHE A 274 -24.92 23.04 -26.72
N GLY A 275 -23.85 23.77 -27.17
CA GLY A 275 -23.74 25.21 -26.97
C GLY A 275 -23.22 25.67 -25.60
N GLN A 276 -22.97 24.77 -24.62
CA GLN A 276 -22.50 25.14 -23.28
C GLN A 276 -21.45 24.19 -22.73
N ALA A 277 -20.80 24.58 -21.61
CA ALA A 277 -19.90 23.70 -20.88
C ALA A 277 -20.65 22.46 -20.36
N ILE A 278 -20.04 21.27 -20.47
CA ILE A 278 -20.74 20.03 -20.08
C ILE A 278 -21.06 19.99 -18.58
N GLY A 279 -20.32 20.68 -17.73
CA GLY A 279 -20.60 20.82 -16.30
C GLY A 279 -21.93 21.52 -15.97
N LYS A 280 -22.59 22.16 -16.97
CA LYS A 280 -23.90 22.73 -16.80
C LYS A 280 -25.06 21.71 -16.92
N PHE A 281 -24.75 20.50 -17.41
CA PHE A 281 -25.73 19.41 -17.43
C PHE A 281 -25.75 18.69 -16.08
N GLN A 282 -26.92 18.50 -15.48
CA GLN A 282 -27.06 17.86 -14.17
C GLN A 282 -26.47 16.43 -14.13
N SER A 283 -26.56 15.69 -15.24
CA SER A 283 -25.92 14.35 -15.36
C SER A 283 -24.42 14.37 -15.20
N VAL A 284 -23.76 15.51 -15.43
CA VAL A 284 -22.31 15.70 -15.21
C VAL A 284 -22.05 16.31 -13.85
N SER A 285 -22.75 17.41 -13.49
CA SER A 285 -22.52 18.10 -12.21
C SER A 285 -22.84 17.22 -10.99
N ASN A 286 -23.87 16.35 -11.09
CA ASN A 286 -24.20 15.42 -10.00
C ASN A 286 -23.08 14.39 -9.78
N ARG A 287 -22.46 13.86 -10.86
CA ARG A 287 -21.29 12.95 -10.73
C ARG A 287 -20.11 13.62 -10.01
N VAL A 288 -19.83 14.88 -10.35
CA VAL A 288 -18.78 15.65 -9.66
C VAL A 288 -19.11 15.83 -8.17
N ALA A 289 -20.38 16.08 -7.83
CA ALA A 289 -20.84 16.18 -6.44
C ALA A 289 -20.68 14.85 -5.70
N ASP A 290 -21.02 13.71 -6.35
CA ASP A 290 -20.86 12.37 -5.79
C ASP A 290 -19.38 12.01 -5.59
N MET A 291 -18.51 12.35 -6.55
CA MET A 291 -17.05 12.18 -6.41
C MET A 291 -16.52 12.97 -5.20
N LYS A 292 -16.99 14.23 -5.02
CA LYS A 292 -16.59 15.05 -3.86
C LYS A 292 -17.10 14.45 -2.54
N LEU A 293 -18.33 13.97 -2.50
CA LEU A 293 -18.90 13.33 -1.29
C LEU A 293 -18.09 12.09 -0.90
N ARG A 294 -17.76 11.21 -1.87
CA ARG A 294 -16.96 10.01 -1.62
C ARG A 294 -15.58 10.37 -1.07
N LEU A 295 -14.93 11.36 -1.67
CA LEU A 295 -13.62 11.85 -1.25
C LEU A 295 -13.63 12.35 0.21
N GLU A 296 -14.58 13.22 0.57
CA GLU A 296 -14.65 13.78 1.94
C GLU A 296 -15.00 12.71 2.97
N THR A 297 -15.89 11.79 2.65
CA THR A 297 -16.24 10.67 3.53
C THR A 297 -15.03 9.77 3.76
N ALA A 298 -14.28 9.42 2.70
CA ALA A 298 -13.07 8.62 2.79
C ALA A 298 -11.98 9.33 3.62
N ARG A 299 -11.82 10.64 3.43
CA ARG A 299 -10.87 11.48 4.17
C ARG A 299 -11.14 11.45 5.66
N LEU A 300 -12.40 11.66 6.07
CA LEU A 300 -12.79 11.62 7.48
C LEU A 300 -12.53 10.25 8.12
N LEU A 301 -12.80 9.16 7.40
CA LEU A 301 -12.52 7.82 7.88
C LEU A 301 -11.00 7.56 8.03
N LEU A 302 -10.19 7.98 7.04
CA LEU A 302 -8.74 7.81 7.07
C LEU A 302 -8.14 8.49 8.31
N TYR A 303 -8.47 9.75 8.53
CA TYR A 303 -7.90 10.50 9.65
C TYR A 303 -8.45 10.07 11.00
N LYS A 304 -9.69 9.59 11.06
CA LYS A 304 -10.22 8.94 12.29
C LYS A 304 -9.39 7.72 12.66
N VAL A 305 -9.08 6.84 11.69
CA VAL A 305 -8.27 5.65 11.96
C VAL A 305 -6.85 6.03 12.37
N ALA A 306 -6.20 6.93 11.64
CA ALA A 306 -4.86 7.39 11.97
C ALA A 306 -4.78 7.98 13.38
N TRP A 307 -5.78 8.78 13.77
CA TRP A 307 -5.90 9.37 15.10
C TRP A 307 -6.08 8.31 16.20
N LEU A 308 -6.91 7.29 15.99
CA LEU A 308 -7.10 6.19 16.96
C LEU A 308 -5.80 5.40 17.15
N VAL A 309 -5.16 5.01 16.04
CA VAL A 309 -3.90 4.23 16.07
C VAL A 309 -2.78 5.00 16.78
N GLU A 310 -2.64 6.30 16.52
CA GLU A 310 -1.64 7.15 17.17
C GLU A 310 -1.81 7.21 18.68
N ARG A 311 -3.04 7.15 19.17
CA ARG A 311 -3.38 7.14 20.59
C ARG A 311 -3.29 5.76 21.24
N GLY A 312 -2.97 4.72 20.46
CA GLY A 312 -3.00 3.33 20.93
C GLY A 312 -4.41 2.81 21.23
N GLU A 313 -5.44 3.45 20.68
CA GLU A 313 -6.85 3.03 20.81
C GLU A 313 -7.19 1.94 19.77
N PRO A 314 -8.09 0.98 20.09
CA PRO A 314 -8.53 -0.02 19.14
C PRO A 314 -9.16 0.62 17.89
N ALA A 315 -8.68 0.23 16.70
CA ALA A 315 -9.13 0.80 15.44
C ALA A 315 -9.57 -0.24 14.38
N MET A 316 -9.71 -1.52 14.79
CA MET A 316 -10.00 -2.61 13.84
C MET A 316 -11.30 -2.41 13.07
N MET A 317 -12.37 -1.96 13.74
CA MET A 317 -13.66 -1.67 13.11
C MET A 317 -13.52 -0.53 12.08
N GLU A 318 -12.95 0.57 12.51
CA GLU A 318 -12.77 1.77 11.69
C GLU A 318 -11.84 1.51 10.51
N ALA A 319 -10.76 0.74 10.70
CA ALA A 319 -9.84 0.35 9.63
C ALA A 319 -10.52 -0.53 8.58
N ALA A 320 -11.39 -1.47 9.01
CA ALA A 320 -12.18 -2.29 8.09
C ALA A 320 -13.21 -1.45 7.31
N LEU A 321 -13.92 -0.54 7.99
CA LEU A 321 -14.88 0.38 7.36
C LEU A 321 -14.18 1.32 6.37
N LEU A 322 -13.04 1.90 6.75
CA LEU A 322 -12.23 2.75 5.88
C LEU A 322 -11.81 2.00 4.62
N LYS A 323 -11.17 0.83 4.80
CA LYS A 323 -10.65 0.04 3.67
C LYS A 323 -11.77 -0.34 2.70
N LEU A 324 -12.91 -0.82 3.22
CA LEU A 324 -14.08 -1.14 2.42
C LEU A 324 -14.57 0.09 1.64
N TYR A 325 -14.82 1.19 2.36
CA TYR A 325 -15.42 2.37 1.75
C TYR A 325 -14.49 3.04 0.73
N LEU A 326 -13.22 3.35 1.12
CA LEU A 326 -12.31 4.10 0.25
C LEU A 326 -11.99 3.34 -1.03
N SER A 327 -11.72 2.02 -0.94
CA SER A 327 -11.38 1.23 -2.13
C SER A 327 -12.54 1.16 -3.12
N GLU A 328 -13.78 0.97 -2.67
CA GLU A 328 -14.96 0.97 -3.54
C GLU A 328 -15.27 2.38 -4.07
N ALA A 329 -15.14 3.41 -3.23
CA ALA A 329 -15.34 4.81 -3.62
C ALA A 329 -14.34 5.27 -4.70
N PHE A 330 -13.09 4.77 -4.66
CA PHE A 330 -12.10 5.08 -5.70
C PHE A 330 -12.47 4.45 -7.05
N VAL A 331 -12.95 3.21 -7.07
CA VAL A 331 -13.46 2.57 -8.29
C VAL A 331 -14.64 3.33 -8.86
N GLU A 332 -15.64 3.66 -8.04
CA GLU A 332 -16.83 4.41 -8.46
C GLU A 332 -16.47 5.81 -8.98
N SER A 333 -15.52 6.50 -8.33
CA SER A 333 -15.02 7.80 -8.79
C SER A 333 -14.27 7.66 -10.11
N GLY A 334 -13.52 6.59 -10.33
CA GLY A 334 -12.86 6.27 -11.60
C GLY A 334 -13.85 6.05 -12.73
N LEU A 335 -14.95 5.33 -12.48
CA LEU A 335 -16.04 5.16 -13.46
C LEU A 335 -16.73 6.49 -13.78
N ASP A 336 -16.95 7.34 -12.79
CA ASP A 336 -17.55 8.66 -13.02
C ASP A 336 -16.59 9.58 -13.78
N ALA A 337 -15.30 9.53 -13.52
CA ALA A 337 -14.29 10.25 -14.28
C ALA A 337 -14.31 9.85 -15.78
N ILE A 338 -14.34 8.55 -16.09
CA ILE A 338 -14.48 8.06 -17.48
C ILE A 338 -15.77 8.56 -18.11
N ARG A 339 -16.90 8.48 -17.41
CA ARG A 339 -18.21 8.96 -17.91
C ARG A 339 -18.23 10.46 -18.18
N ILE A 340 -17.55 11.27 -17.36
CA ILE A 340 -17.42 12.71 -17.55
C ILE A 340 -16.55 13.03 -18.77
N HIS A 341 -15.41 12.31 -18.94
CA HIS A 341 -14.50 12.52 -20.06
C HIS A 341 -14.99 11.89 -21.38
N GLY A 342 -15.94 10.95 -21.30
CA GLY A 342 -16.45 10.23 -22.46
C GLY A 342 -15.38 9.41 -23.18
N GLY A 343 -15.40 9.35 -24.49
CA GLY A 343 -14.44 8.59 -25.30
C GLY A 343 -12.97 8.93 -25.03
N ILE A 344 -12.69 10.20 -24.72
CA ILE A 344 -11.32 10.65 -24.35
C ILE A 344 -10.86 9.96 -23.05
N GLY A 345 -11.74 9.77 -22.07
CA GLY A 345 -11.43 9.09 -20.82
C GLY A 345 -11.13 7.59 -20.98
N TYR A 346 -11.42 6.99 -22.13
CA TYR A 346 -11.16 5.60 -22.46
C TYR A 346 -9.79 5.39 -23.15
N LEU A 347 -9.10 6.46 -23.50
CA LEU A 347 -7.80 6.43 -24.16
C LEU A 347 -6.66 6.39 -23.15
N SER A 348 -5.70 5.48 -23.34
CA SER A 348 -4.55 5.29 -22.43
C SER A 348 -3.69 6.54 -22.28
N GLU A 349 -3.56 7.33 -23.35
CA GLU A 349 -2.79 8.57 -23.39
C GLU A 349 -3.26 9.60 -22.35
N THR A 350 -4.53 9.58 -21.98
CA THR A 350 -5.10 10.52 -21.01
C THR A 350 -4.85 10.10 -19.56
N GLY A 351 -4.61 8.80 -19.30
CA GLY A 351 -4.44 8.24 -17.97
C GLY A 351 -5.70 8.24 -17.09
N VAL A 352 -6.88 8.62 -17.62
CA VAL A 352 -8.14 8.57 -16.88
C VAL A 352 -8.55 7.11 -16.62
N GLU A 353 -8.43 6.27 -17.66
CA GLU A 353 -8.72 4.84 -17.57
C GLU A 353 -7.73 4.11 -16.64
N ARG A 354 -6.46 4.57 -16.58
CA ARG A 354 -5.43 3.99 -15.71
C ARG A 354 -5.80 4.12 -14.25
N ASP A 355 -6.28 5.30 -13.82
CA ASP A 355 -6.75 5.52 -12.45
C ASP A 355 -7.85 4.52 -12.07
N LEU A 356 -8.77 4.17 -12.99
CA LEU A 356 -9.78 3.13 -12.75
C LEU A 356 -9.17 1.73 -12.64
N ARG A 357 -8.26 1.36 -13.55
CA ARG A 357 -7.59 0.04 -13.50
C ARG A 357 -6.81 -0.12 -12.19
N ASP A 358 -6.13 0.92 -11.77
CA ASP A 358 -5.35 0.96 -10.53
C ASP A 358 -6.24 0.86 -9.29
N ALA A 359 -7.41 1.53 -9.31
CA ALA A 359 -8.37 1.52 -8.22
C ALA A 359 -8.91 0.12 -7.91
N VAL A 360 -9.11 -0.73 -8.95
CA VAL A 360 -9.63 -2.10 -8.80
C VAL A 360 -8.72 -2.95 -7.89
N GLY A 361 -7.41 -2.74 -7.91
CA GLY A 361 -6.50 -3.40 -6.98
C GLY A 361 -6.89 -3.19 -5.52
N GLY A 362 -7.37 -1.99 -5.19
CA GLY A 362 -7.75 -1.61 -3.82
C GLY A 362 -8.84 -2.47 -3.20
N VAL A 363 -9.78 -3.02 -3.99
CA VAL A 363 -10.85 -3.88 -3.47
C VAL A 363 -10.36 -5.31 -3.17
N LEU A 364 -9.12 -5.66 -3.56
CA LEU A 364 -8.56 -7.01 -3.46
C LEU A 364 -7.47 -7.14 -2.39
N TYR A 365 -6.44 -6.28 -2.43
CA TYR A 365 -5.30 -6.39 -1.51
C TYR A 365 -5.64 -5.95 -0.07
N ALA A 366 -4.78 -6.24 0.90
CA ALA A 366 -4.95 -5.97 2.33
C ALA A 366 -6.27 -6.55 2.92
N GLY A 367 -6.74 -7.66 2.35
CA GLY A 367 -8.05 -8.28 2.58
C GLY A 367 -9.14 -7.68 1.69
N THR A 368 -9.84 -8.54 0.95
CA THR A 368 -10.87 -8.14 0.00
C THR A 368 -12.00 -7.34 0.67
N SER A 369 -12.81 -6.62 -0.14
CA SER A 369 -14.02 -5.94 0.36
C SER A 369 -14.93 -6.88 1.16
N ASP A 370 -15.04 -8.16 0.76
CA ASP A 370 -15.86 -9.15 1.48
C ASP A 370 -15.24 -9.55 2.82
N ILE A 371 -13.90 -9.65 2.88
CA ILE A 371 -13.21 -9.87 4.16
C ILE A 371 -13.42 -8.67 5.10
N GLN A 372 -13.43 -7.43 4.60
CA GLN A 372 -13.74 -6.28 5.46
C GLN A 372 -15.19 -6.35 5.99
N ARG A 373 -16.17 -6.72 5.14
CA ARG A 373 -17.55 -6.96 5.58
C ARG A 373 -17.63 -8.03 6.66
N ASN A 374 -16.91 -9.14 6.49
CA ASN A 374 -16.86 -10.22 7.49
C ASN A 374 -16.24 -9.75 8.81
N ILE A 375 -15.20 -8.91 8.79
CA ILE A 375 -14.61 -8.33 10.00
C ILE A 375 -15.63 -7.45 10.70
N VAL A 376 -16.30 -6.56 9.97
CA VAL A 376 -17.33 -5.66 10.51
C VAL A 376 -18.47 -6.48 11.14
N SER A 377 -19.03 -7.47 10.41
CA SER A 377 -20.12 -8.32 10.91
C SER A 377 -19.75 -9.04 12.19
N ARG A 378 -18.54 -9.64 12.24
CA ARG A 378 -18.05 -10.33 13.44
C ARG A 378 -17.93 -9.38 14.63
N LEU A 379 -17.43 -8.16 14.41
CA LEU A 379 -17.28 -7.16 15.49
C LEU A 379 -18.63 -6.61 15.96
N LEU A 380 -19.68 -6.75 15.15
CA LEU A 380 -21.07 -6.44 15.52
C LEU A 380 -21.79 -7.64 16.19
N GLY A 381 -21.14 -8.80 16.30
CA GLY A 381 -21.71 -9.99 16.94
C GLY A 381 -22.61 -10.84 16.02
N LEU A 382 -22.46 -10.71 14.71
CA LEU A 382 -23.17 -11.50 13.69
C LEU A 382 -22.38 -12.71 13.23
#